data_1cb7ec5e64bf84355afb1329ee8d2657
#
_entry.id   1cb7ec5e64bf84355afb1329ee8d2657
#
_cell.length_a   1.000
_cell.length_b   1.000
_cell.length_c   1.000
_cell.angle_alpha   90.00
_cell.angle_beta   90.00
_cell.angle_gamma   90.00
#
_symmetry.space_group_name_H-M   'P 1'
#
loop_
_entity.id
_entity.type
_entity.pdbx_description
1 polymer ?
#
loop_
_entity_poly.entity_id
_entity_poly.type
_entity_poly.pdbx_seq_one_letter_code
_entity_poly.pdbx_strand_id
1 'polypeptide(L)'
;VHIDVDTASISRNVVVDVPVVSDANLALEKLLEWAESKDTEQWQKEIAEWDKKNPLEMRRDCGMTPQMVFEHVNRTFREAVYVTDVGQHQMWATQYLELDSWHQLITSGGLGTMGFGFPAAIGAKIGNRDKEVVCFTGDGGFQMNIQEMATAVVQEAPVIICLFNNYYLGMVRQMQQLFYGKRYEATCLRRRRICPANCKGPNASCPPHTPDFI
;
A
#
# COMPACT_ATOMS: atom_id res chain seq x y z
N VAL A 1 1.95 -23.30 -12.56
CA VAL A 1 2.73 -24.02 -11.54
C VAL A 1 2.34 -23.50 -10.17
N HIS A 2 2.14 -24.40 -9.20
CA HIS A 2 1.88 -24.06 -7.80
C HIS A 2 2.85 -24.84 -6.92
N ILE A 3 3.70 -24.13 -6.20
CA ILE A 3 4.68 -24.70 -5.27
C ILE A 3 4.20 -24.39 -3.86
N ASP A 4 3.92 -25.40 -3.07
CA ASP A 4 3.48 -25.26 -1.68
C ASP A 4 3.84 -26.49 -0.88
N VAL A 5 4.18 -26.35 0.40
CA VAL A 5 4.42 -27.47 1.32
C VAL A 5 3.14 -28.15 1.76
N ASP A 6 2.01 -27.41 1.75
CA ASP A 6 0.71 -27.91 2.15
C ASP A 6 -0.07 -28.42 0.93
N THR A 7 -0.27 -29.73 0.89
CA THR A 7 -1.06 -30.39 -0.16
C THR A 7 -2.49 -29.88 -0.23
N ALA A 8 -3.09 -29.42 0.90
CA ALA A 8 -4.45 -28.90 0.94
C ALA A 8 -4.57 -27.50 0.29
N SER A 9 -3.46 -26.78 0.16
CA SER A 9 -3.41 -25.47 -0.51
C SER A 9 -3.36 -25.60 -2.02
N ILE A 10 -2.83 -26.71 -2.55
CA ILE A 10 -2.72 -26.96 -3.99
C ILE A 10 -4.09 -26.98 -4.65
N SER A 11 -4.28 -26.19 -5.69
CA SER A 11 -5.54 -26.04 -6.45
C SER A 11 -6.75 -25.54 -5.64
N ARG A 12 -6.53 -25.00 -4.45
CA ARG A 12 -7.61 -24.54 -3.57
C ARG A 12 -8.47 -23.44 -4.19
N ASN A 13 -7.84 -22.47 -4.84
CA ASN A 13 -8.53 -21.31 -5.42
C ASN A 13 -8.48 -21.28 -6.95
N VAL A 14 -7.44 -21.85 -7.54
CA VAL A 14 -7.23 -21.92 -8.98
C VAL A 14 -6.78 -23.32 -9.35
N VAL A 15 -7.39 -23.89 -10.39
CA VAL A 15 -6.93 -25.17 -10.92
C VAL A 15 -5.50 -25.05 -11.42
N VAL A 16 -4.65 -25.96 -11.01
CA VAL A 16 -3.20 -25.93 -11.27
C VAL A 16 -2.82 -27.00 -12.26
N ASP A 17 -2.12 -26.64 -13.33
CA ASP A 17 -1.61 -27.57 -14.34
C ASP A 17 -0.44 -28.40 -13.82
N VAL A 18 0.47 -27.76 -13.06
CA VAL A 18 1.67 -28.41 -12.51
C VAL A 18 1.75 -28.17 -10.99
N PRO A 19 1.28 -29.12 -10.17
CA PRO A 19 1.45 -29.05 -8.73
C PRO A 19 2.84 -29.53 -8.31
N VAL A 20 3.48 -28.79 -7.39
CA VAL A 20 4.76 -29.14 -6.80
C VAL A 20 4.62 -29.05 -5.28
N VAL A 21 4.51 -30.19 -4.61
CA VAL A 21 4.47 -30.26 -3.14
C VAL A 21 5.91 -30.27 -2.62
N SER A 22 6.39 -29.12 -2.22
CA SER A 22 7.78 -28.95 -1.75
C SER A 22 7.94 -27.64 -0.99
N ASP A 23 8.96 -27.57 -0.15
CA ASP A 23 9.51 -26.27 0.29
C ASP A 23 9.93 -25.44 -0.92
N ALA A 24 9.64 -24.15 -0.89
CA ALA A 24 9.87 -23.25 -2.02
C ALA A 24 11.38 -23.14 -2.35
N ASN A 25 12.27 -23.13 -1.35
CA ASN A 25 13.71 -23.04 -1.58
C ASN A 25 14.23 -24.29 -2.29
N LEU A 26 13.84 -25.48 -1.82
CA LEU A 26 14.23 -26.73 -2.46
C LEU A 26 13.72 -26.84 -3.89
N ALA A 27 12.48 -26.39 -4.13
CA ALA A 27 11.92 -26.39 -5.48
C ALA A 27 12.66 -25.41 -6.40
N LEU A 28 12.99 -24.21 -5.92
CA LEU A 28 13.74 -23.22 -6.68
C LEU A 28 15.17 -23.64 -6.95
N GLU A 29 15.87 -24.27 -5.98
CA GLU A 29 17.20 -24.84 -6.19
C GLU A 29 17.18 -25.87 -7.35
N LYS A 30 16.18 -26.76 -7.35
CA LYS A 30 16.02 -27.73 -8.43
C LYS A 30 15.67 -27.09 -9.77
N LEU A 31 14.81 -26.06 -9.78
CA LEU A 31 14.49 -25.33 -11.01
C LEU A 31 15.70 -24.62 -11.60
N LEU A 32 16.58 -24.08 -10.76
CA LEU A 32 17.80 -23.41 -11.20
C LEU A 32 18.78 -24.35 -11.93
N GLU A 33 18.79 -25.65 -11.62
CA GLU A 33 19.60 -26.65 -12.34
C GLU A 33 19.20 -26.78 -13.83
N TRP A 34 17.95 -26.43 -14.16
CA TRP A 34 17.35 -26.56 -15.50
C TRP A 34 17.03 -25.23 -16.17
N ALA A 35 17.10 -24.14 -15.39
CA ALA A 35 16.79 -22.82 -15.89
C ALA A 35 17.88 -22.30 -16.82
N GLU A 36 17.50 -21.91 -18.02
CA GLU A 36 18.35 -21.21 -18.96
C GLU A 36 17.94 -19.73 -19.03
N SER A 37 18.92 -18.86 -19.18
CA SER A 37 18.64 -17.45 -19.46
C SER A 37 17.94 -17.32 -20.81
N LYS A 38 16.82 -16.61 -20.82
CA LYS A 38 16.05 -16.31 -22.02
C LYS A 38 16.21 -14.82 -22.38
N ASP A 39 16.29 -14.55 -23.68
CA ASP A 39 16.17 -13.19 -24.18
C ASP A 39 14.72 -12.70 -23.99
N THR A 40 14.55 -11.65 -23.19
CA THR A 40 13.24 -11.03 -22.89
C THR A 40 13.13 -9.63 -23.47
N GLU A 41 14.07 -9.17 -24.30
CA GLU A 41 14.12 -7.79 -24.79
C GLU A 41 12.84 -7.37 -25.53
N GLN A 42 12.31 -8.26 -26.38
CA GLN A 42 11.06 -7.99 -27.08
C GLN A 42 9.89 -7.83 -26.12
N TRP A 43 9.78 -8.69 -25.12
CA TRP A 43 8.71 -8.63 -24.11
C TRP A 43 8.79 -7.37 -23.26
N GLN A 44 10.00 -6.97 -22.87
CA GLN A 44 10.23 -5.71 -22.15
C GLN A 44 9.83 -4.49 -23.01
N LYS A 45 10.10 -4.51 -24.31
CA LYS A 45 9.65 -3.47 -25.24
C LYS A 45 8.12 -3.37 -25.33
N GLU A 46 7.45 -4.51 -25.42
CA GLU A 46 5.97 -4.56 -25.46
C GLU A 46 5.35 -4.00 -24.16
N ILE A 47 5.90 -4.35 -22.99
CA ILE A 47 5.46 -3.82 -21.68
C ILE A 47 5.67 -2.30 -21.66
N ALA A 48 6.83 -1.81 -22.07
CA ALA A 48 7.12 -0.38 -22.09
C ALA A 48 6.20 0.40 -23.07
N GLU A 49 5.76 -0.23 -24.17
CA GLU A 49 4.77 0.37 -25.07
C GLU A 49 3.37 0.42 -24.44
N TRP A 50 2.98 -0.60 -23.66
CA TRP A 50 1.71 -0.61 -22.95
C TRP A 50 1.68 0.46 -21.87
N ASP A 51 2.75 0.65 -21.13
CA ASP A 51 2.88 1.69 -20.11
C ASP A 51 2.76 3.09 -20.74
N LYS A 52 3.37 3.31 -21.92
CA LYS A 52 3.22 4.57 -22.66
C LYS A 52 1.78 4.82 -23.13
N LYS A 53 1.06 3.76 -23.52
CA LYS A 53 -0.33 3.88 -24.01
C LYS A 53 -1.33 4.07 -22.86
N ASN A 54 -1.01 3.56 -21.68
CA ASN A 54 -1.89 3.55 -20.51
C ASN A 54 -1.16 4.07 -19.26
N PRO A 55 -0.66 5.30 -19.25
CA PRO A 55 0.08 5.83 -18.12
C PRO A 55 -0.82 5.92 -16.88
N LEU A 56 -0.30 5.51 -15.72
CA LEU A 56 -0.96 5.70 -14.43
C LEU A 56 -0.72 7.14 -13.96
N GLU A 57 -1.36 8.10 -14.62
CA GLU A 57 -1.19 9.51 -14.28
C GLU A 57 -2.42 10.06 -13.54
N MET A 58 -2.15 10.73 -12.42
CA MET A 58 -3.17 11.51 -11.71
C MET A 58 -3.26 12.92 -12.28
N ARG A 59 -4.46 13.50 -12.23
CA ARG A 59 -4.68 14.89 -12.61
C ARG A 59 -3.83 15.81 -11.73
N ARG A 60 -3.10 16.75 -12.35
CA ARG A 60 -2.19 17.68 -11.66
C ARG A 60 -2.81 19.07 -11.42
N ASP A 61 -4.00 19.30 -11.95
CA ASP A 61 -4.73 20.58 -11.87
C ASP A 61 -5.57 20.75 -10.58
N CYS A 62 -5.65 19.74 -9.74
CA CYS A 62 -6.48 19.71 -8.53
C CYS A 62 -5.70 19.86 -7.21
N GLY A 63 -4.46 20.33 -7.26
CA GLY A 63 -3.58 20.50 -6.09
C GLY A 63 -2.60 19.35 -5.91
N MET A 64 -2.14 19.13 -4.68
CA MET A 64 -1.16 18.09 -4.37
C MET A 64 -1.79 16.70 -4.49
N THR A 65 -1.26 15.87 -5.37
CA THR A 65 -1.71 14.50 -5.58
C THR A 65 -0.77 13.49 -4.88
N PRO A 66 -1.25 12.29 -4.55
CA PRO A 66 -0.39 11.22 -4.06
C PRO A 66 0.80 10.93 -4.97
N GLN A 67 0.60 10.89 -6.28
CA GLN A 67 1.68 10.70 -7.25
C GLN A 67 2.81 11.74 -7.07
N MET A 68 2.48 13.02 -6.91
CA MET A 68 3.48 14.08 -6.70
C MET A 68 4.28 13.87 -5.41
N VAL A 69 3.65 13.34 -4.37
CA VAL A 69 4.34 12.99 -3.10
C VAL A 69 5.35 11.87 -3.34
N PHE A 70 4.95 10.79 -4.02
CA PHE A 70 5.85 9.68 -4.30
C PHE A 70 6.97 10.06 -5.27
N GLU A 71 6.71 10.87 -6.29
CA GLU A 71 7.74 11.43 -7.18
C GLU A 71 8.79 12.25 -6.40
N HIS A 72 8.34 13.00 -5.38
CA HIS A 72 9.26 13.75 -4.51
C HIS A 72 10.07 12.81 -3.62
N VAL A 73 9.42 11.80 -3.02
CA VAL A 73 10.09 10.80 -2.17
C VAL A 73 11.13 10.01 -2.96
N ASN A 74 10.82 9.54 -4.16
CA ASN A 74 11.75 8.82 -5.02
C ASN A 74 13.03 9.61 -5.31
N ARG A 75 12.91 10.94 -5.47
CA ARG A 75 14.08 11.81 -5.68
C ARG A 75 14.88 12.11 -4.43
N THR A 76 14.21 12.20 -3.27
CA THR A 76 14.83 12.70 -2.03
C THR A 76 15.35 11.55 -1.15
N PHE A 77 14.67 10.40 -1.14
CA PHE A 77 14.91 9.29 -0.21
C PHE A 77 15.15 7.95 -0.93
N ARG A 78 15.82 7.96 -2.06
CA ARG A 78 15.96 6.80 -2.96
C ARG A 78 16.47 5.53 -2.27
N GLU A 79 17.37 5.66 -1.29
CA GLU A 79 17.96 4.54 -0.56
C GLU A 79 17.24 4.20 0.75
N ALA A 80 16.15 4.89 1.05
CA ALA A 80 15.39 4.69 2.27
C ALA A 80 14.70 3.33 2.30
N VAL A 81 14.40 2.86 3.50
CA VAL A 81 13.44 1.79 3.71
C VAL A 81 12.05 2.39 3.76
N TYR A 82 11.18 1.91 2.92
CA TYR A 82 9.79 2.36 2.85
C TYR A 82 8.89 1.40 3.64
N VAL A 83 7.99 1.97 4.42
CA VAL A 83 7.00 1.19 5.17
C VAL A 83 5.62 1.75 4.86
N THR A 84 4.65 0.89 4.54
CA THR A 84 3.28 1.33 4.32
C THR A 84 2.34 0.79 5.39
N ASP A 85 1.43 1.63 5.84
CA ASP A 85 0.20 1.20 6.47
C ASP A 85 -0.79 0.71 5.40
N VAL A 86 -1.97 0.27 5.79
CA VAL A 86 -2.98 -0.29 4.90
C VAL A 86 -4.05 0.74 4.54
N GLY A 87 -4.28 0.90 3.25
CA GLY A 87 -5.26 1.86 2.71
C GLY A 87 -4.93 2.28 1.28
N GLN A 88 -5.57 3.36 0.79
CA GLN A 88 -5.28 3.90 -0.54
C GLN A 88 -3.81 4.29 -0.70
N HIS A 89 -3.17 4.84 0.33
CA HIS A 89 -1.75 5.17 0.33
C HIS A 89 -0.85 3.96 0.08
N GLN A 90 -1.24 2.76 0.53
CA GLN A 90 -0.55 1.50 0.21
C GLN A 90 -0.65 1.18 -1.29
N MET A 91 -1.84 1.33 -1.88
CA MET A 91 -2.04 1.12 -3.31
C MET A 91 -1.21 2.10 -4.14
N TRP A 92 -1.20 3.38 -3.77
CA TRP A 92 -0.38 4.40 -4.45
C TRP A 92 1.12 4.15 -4.26
N ALA A 93 1.55 3.69 -3.09
CA ALA A 93 2.94 3.32 -2.86
C ALA A 93 3.40 2.22 -3.83
N THR A 94 2.59 1.18 -4.02
CA THR A 94 2.92 0.10 -4.96
C THR A 94 2.89 0.53 -6.43
N GLN A 95 2.21 1.63 -6.76
CA GLN A 95 2.13 2.15 -8.12
C GLN A 95 3.24 3.15 -8.46
N TYR A 96 3.68 3.95 -7.49
CA TYR A 96 4.53 5.13 -7.75
C TYR A 96 5.88 5.09 -7.06
N LEU A 97 6.14 4.18 -6.10
CA LEU A 97 7.48 4.02 -5.53
C LEU A 97 8.41 3.32 -6.52
N GLU A 98 9.59 3.88 -6.69
CA GLU A 98 10.70 3.26 -7.39
C GLU A 98 11.57 2.51 -6.37
N LEU A 99 11.68 1.18 -6.52
CA LEU A 99 12.41 0.32 -5.61
C LEU A 99 13.68 -0.18 -6.31
N ASP A 100 14.84 0.15 -5.75
CA ASP A 100 16.13 -0.18 -6.34
C ASP A 100 16.78 -1.43 -5.73
N SER A 101 16.29 -1.89 -4.58
CA SER A 101 16.91 -2.99 -3.83
C SER A 101 15.91 -3.92 -3.15
N TRP A 102 16.38 -5.11 -2.83
CA TRP A 102 15.64 -6.09 -2.05
C TRP A 102 15.37 -5.57 -0.63
N HIS A 103 14.22 -5.93 -0.06
CA HIS A 103 13.82 -5.54 1.29
C HIS A 103 13.66 -4.03 1.52
N GLN A 104 13.51 -3.24 0.46
CA GLN A 104 13.32 -1.80 0.56
C GLN A 104 11.87 -1.43 0.94
N LEU A 105 10.89 -2.30 0.68
CA LEU A 105 9.48 -2.09 1.01
C LEU A 105 8.98 -3.08 2.06
N ILE A 106 8.41 -2.57 3.14
CA ILE A 106 7.77 -3.33 4.21
C ILE A 106 6.28 -2.98 4.24
N THR A 107 5.42 -3.98 4.10
CA THR A 107 3.98 -3.77 4.02
C THR A 107 3.20 -4.97 4.56
N SER A 108 2.01 -4.73 5.13
CA SER A 108 1.07 -5.79 5.50
C SER A 108 0.24 -6.19 4.27
N GLY A 109 0.89 -6.85 3.28
CA GLY A 109 0.25 -7.24 2.02
C GLY A 109 -0.64 -8.50 2.13
N GLY A 110 -0.41 -9.35 3.13
CA GLY A 110 -1.17 -10.58 3.33
C GLY A 110 -2.48 -10.34 4.08
N LEU A 111 -2.40 -9.96 5.35
CA LEU A 111 -3.57 -9.73 6.21
C LEU A 111 -4.18 -8.34 6.03
N GLY A 112 -3.43 -7.36 5.54
CA GLY A 112 -3.92 -6.00 5.36
C GLY A 112 -4.29 -5.32 6.69
N THR A 113 -3.41 -5.38 7.67
CA THR A 113 -3.67 -4.88 9.02
C THR A 113 -3.46 -3.38 9.10
N MET A 114 -4.52 -2.60 9.27
CA MET A 114 -4.42 -1.17 9.56
C MET A 114 -3.73 -0.93 10.91
N GLY A 115 -2.92 0.12 10.98
CA GLY A 115 -2.09 0.42 12.16
C GLY A 115 -0.75 -0.31 12.18
N PHE A 116 -0.45 -1.15 11.20
CA PHE A 116 0.83 -1.84 11.05
C PHE A 116 1.99 -0.88 10.74
N GLY A 117 1.74 0.15 9.92
CA GLY A 117 2.81 0.93 9.28
C GLY A 117 3.75 1.61 10.25
N PHE A 118 3.23 2.36 11.22
CA PHE A 118 4.07 3.13 12.12
C PHE A 118 4.91 2.26 13.07
N PRO A 119 4.35 1.25 13.79
CA PRO A 119 5.16 0.32 14.58
C PRO A 119 6.20 -0.44 13.76
N ALA A 120 5.85 -0.87 12.55
CA ALA A 120 6.78 -1.53 11.65
C ALA A 120 7.91 -0.60 11.20
N ALA A 121 7.64 0.69 10.98
CA ALA A 121 8.65 1.68 10.65
C ALA A 121 9.65 1.92 11.79
N ILE A 122 9.19 1.91 13.05
CA ILE A 122 10.06 1.95 14.22
C ILE A 122 10.98 0.72 14.22
N GLY A 123 10.43 -0.47 14.03
CA GLY A 123 11.20 -1.70 13.94
C GLY A 123 12.20 -1.68 12.78
N ALA A 124 11.79 -1.20 11.61
CA ALA A 124 12.66 -1.02 10.46
C ALA A 124 13.85 -0.08 10.75
N LYS A 125 13.59 1.03 11.47
CA LYS A 125 14.64 1.97 11.87
C LYS A 125 15.60 1.38 12.89
N ILE A 126 15.10 0.60 13.83
CA ILE A 126 15.95 -0.12 14.80
C ILE A 126 16.86 -1.13 14.09
N GLY A 127 16.32 -1.84 13.10
CA GLY A 127 17.09 -2.81 12.30
C GLY A 127 18.02 -2.18 11.27
N ASN A 128 17.80 -0.90 10.90
CA ASN A 128 18.57 -0.18 9.88
C ASN A 128 18.92 1.22 10.38
N ARG A 129 19.76 1.30 11.42
CA ARG A 129 20.11 2.57 12.09
C ARG A 129 20.66 3.63 11.14
N ASP A 130 21.40 3.23 10.12
CA ASP A 130 22.11 4.10 9.19
C ASP A 130 21.25 4.55 8.01
N LYS A 131 20.06 3.93 7.80
CA LYS A 131 19.17 4.27 6.69
C LYS A 131 18.04 5.19 7.16
N GLU A 132 17.59 6.05 6.26
CA GLU A 132 16.32 6.72 6.45
C GLU A 132 15.15 5.72 6.36
N VAL A 133 14.11 5.95 7.14
CA VAL A 133 12.88 5.15 7.09
C VAL A 133 11.71 6.09 6.85
N VAL A 134 10.99 5.86 5.78
CA VAL A 134 9.80 6.64 5.39
C VAL A 134 8.56 5.78 5.55
N CYS A 135 7.64 6.22 6.41
CA CYS A 135 6.37 5.57 6.67
C CYS A 135 5.24 6.28 5.94
N PHE A 136 4.54 5.59 5.06
CA PHE A 136 3.33 6.07 4.41
C PHE A 136 2.11 5.54 5.14
N THR A 137 1.29 6.43 5.68
CA THR A 137 0.12 6.06 6.46
C THR A 137 -1.04 7.00 6.18
N GLY A 138 -2.27 6.52 6.36
CA GLY A 138 -3.46 7.34 6.37
C GLY A 138 -3.78 7.82 7.79
N ASP A 139 -4.62 8.85 7.90
CA ASP A 139 -5.08 9.38 9.18
C ASP A 139 -5.81 8.31 10.03
N GLY A 140 -6.56 7.41 9.40
CA GLY A 140 -7.22 6.30 10.09
C GLY A 140 -6.26 5.27 10.66
N GLY A 141 -5.29 4.83 9.86
CA GLY A 141 -4.29 3.84 10.28
C GLY A 141 -3.33 4.39 11.34
N PHE A 142 -2.85 5.61 11.14
CA PHE A 142 -1.93 6.25 12.09
C PHE A 142 -2.53 6.40 13.50
N GLN A 143 -3.83 6.74 13.59
CA GLN A 143 -4.52 6.89 14.86
C GLN A 143 -4.58 5.58 15.67
N MET A 144 -4.55 4.42 15.02
CA MET A 144 -4.69 3.13 15.71
C MET A 144 -3.51 2.82 16.63
N ASN A 145 -2.31 3.29 16.29
CA ASN A 145 -1.09 3.05 17.05
C ASN A 145 -0.26 4.33 17.27
N ILE A 146 -0.92 5.48 17.36
CA ILE A 146 -0.25 6.77 17.55
C ILE A 146 0.55 6.83 18.87
N GLN A 147 0.16 6.05 19.88
CA GLN A 147 0.87 5.96 21.17
C GLN A 147 2.30 5.43 21.01
N GLU A 148 2.61 4.73 19.93
CA GLU A 148 3.96 4.24 19.62
C GLU A 148 4.96 5.37 19.30
N MET A 149 4.48 6.62 19.23
CA MET A 149 5.38 7.78 19.22
C MET A 149 6.29 7.81 20.45
N ALA A 150 5.79 7.37 21.61
CA ALA A 150 6.58 7.24 22.81
C ALA A 150 7.69 6.17 22.64
N THR A 151 7.36 5.05 22.02
CA THR A 151 8.33 3.98 21.70
C THR A 151 9.41 4.52 20.76
N ALA A 152 9.03 5.26 19.71
CA ALA A 152 9.99 5.85 18.78
C ALA A 152 10.99 6.79 19.47
N VAL A 153 10.51 7.61 20.41
CA VAL A 153 11.36 8.52 21.18
C VAL A 153 12.28 7.74 22.12
N VAL A 154 11.74 6.81 22.90
CA VAL A 154 12.54 6.02 23.86
C VAL A 154 13.61 5.17 23.17
N GLN A 155 13.32 4.65 21.99
CA GLN A 155 14.24 3.83 21.21
C GLN A 155 15.18 4.66 20.31
N GLU A 156 15.08 5.99 20.35
CA GLU A 156 15.84 6.88 19.45
C GLU A 156 15.74 6.43 17.99
N ALA A 157 14.51 6.12 17.56
CA ALA A 157 14.20 5.62 16.22
C ALA A 157 13.48 6.70 15.39
N PRO A 158 14.21 7.68 14.80
CA PRO A 158 13.60 8.71 13.96
C PRO A 158 13.03 8.09 12.68
N VAL A 159 11.74 8.34 12.44
CA VAL A 159 10.99 7.90 11.27
C VAL A 159 10.37 9.12 10.60
N ILE A 160 10.46 9.18 9.28
CA ILE A 160 9.78 10.20 8.46
C ILE A 160 8.36 9.70 8.20
N ILE A 161 7.35 10.45 8.63
CA ILE A 161 5.95 10.06 8.46
C ILE A 161 5.31 10.90 7.35
N CYS A 162 4.95 10.23 6.24
CA CYS A 162 4.12 10.79 5.18
C CYS A 162 2.65 10.45 5.46
N LEU A 163 1.93 11.41 6.07
CA LEU A 163 0.53 11.24 6.46
C LEU A 163 -0.42 11.70 5.35
N PHE A 164 -1.14 10.75 4.73
CA PHE A 164 -2.21 11.03 3.78
C PHE A 164 -3.54 11.26 4.51
N ASN A 165 -3.82 12.52 4.85
CA ASN A 165 -5.00 12.90 5.61
C ASN A 165 -6.14 13.31 4.67
N ASN A 166 -7.08 12.41 4.46
CA ASN A 166 -8.30 12.67 3.70
C ASN A 166 -9.57 12.64 4.56
N TYR A 167 -9.45 12.40 5.85
CA TYR A 167 -10.54 12.26 6.83
C TYR A 167 -11.50 11.09 6.56
N TYR A 168 -11.03 10.06 5.87
CA TYR A 168 -11.82 8.88 5.56
C TYR A 168 -11.00 7.59 5.68
N LEU A 169 -11.70 6.48 5.95
CA LEU A 169 -11.20 5.17 5.62
C LEU A 169 -11.30 4.99 4.09
N GLY A 170 -10.31 5.58 3.39
CA GLY A 170 -10.39 5.85 1.96
C GLY A 170 -10.63 4.61 1.11
N MET A 171 -9.91 3.50 1.36
CA MET A 171 -10.08 2.26 0.61
C MET A 171 -11.47 1.65 0.82
N VAL A 172 -11.99 1.64 2.05
CA VAL A 172 -13.35 1.15 2.35
C VAL A 172 -14.39 2.01 1.63
N ARG A 173 -14.23 3.33 1.69
CA ARG A 173 -15.10 4.28 0.98
C ARG A 173 -15.07 4.05 -0.54
N GLN A 174 -13.90 3.79 -1.11
CA GLN A 174 -13.74 3.46 -2.53
C GLN A 174 -14.52 2.20 -2.91
N MET A 175 -14.45 1.14 -2.09
CA MET A 175 -15.23 -0.07 -2.32
C MET A 175 -16.74 0.20 -2.24
N GLN A 176 -17.19 1.02 -1.28
CA GLN A 176 -18.59 1.44 -1.18
C GLN A 176 -19.03 2.23 -2.42
N GLN A 177 -18.15 3.05 -2.99
CA GLN A 177 -18.42 3.80 -4.20
C GLN A 177 -18.57 2.88 -5.43
N LEU A 178 -17.65 1.94 -5.60
CA LEU A 178 -17.57 1.09 -6.79
C LEU A 178 -18.61 -0.03 -6.78
N PHE A 179 -18.82 -0.68 -5.64
CA PHE A 179 -19.58 -1.93 -5.57
C PHE A 179 -20.88 -1.84 -4.80
N TYR A 180 -21.07 -0.80 -3.98
CA TYR A 180 -22.23 -0.70 -3.09
C TYR A 180 -23.14 0.51 -3.39
N GLY A 181 -23.15 0.99 -4.64
CA GLY A 181 -24.05 2.04 -5.09
C GLY A 181 -23.87 3.35 -4.31
N LYS A 182 -22.64 3.70 -3.93
CA LYS A 182 -22.29 4.90 -3.15
C LYS A 182 -22.99 5.00 -1.78
N ARG A 183 -23.37 3.87 -1.20
CA ARG A 183 -23.91 3.80 0.17
C ARG A 183 -22.76 3.89 1.17
N TYR A 184 -22.38 5.14 1.49
CA TYR A 184 -21.26 5.42 2.39
C TYR A 184 -21.68 5.27 3.86
N GLU A 185 -21.06 4.34 4.59
CA GLU A 185 -21.35 4.09 5.98
C GLU A 185 -20.04 3.88 6.76
N ALA A 186 -19.96 4.47 7.96
CA ALA A 186 -18.88 4.32 8.93
C ALA A 186 -17.44 4.62 8.41
N THR A 187 -17.29 5.37 7.31
CA THR A 187 -15.97 5.64 6.70
C THR A 187 -15.45 7.06 6.94
N CYS A 188 -16.28 7.97 7.46
CA CYS A 188 -15.91 9.35 7.74
C CYS A 188 -15.25 9.48 9.12
N LEU A 189 -14.02 9.97 9.17
CA LEU A 189 -13.24 10.21 10.41
C LEU A 189 -13.40 11.64 10.93
N ARG A 190 -14.02 12.53 10.17
CA ARG A 190 -14.34 13.87 10.67
C ARG A 190 -15.36 13.78 11.80
N ARG A 191 -15.08 14.46 12.92
CA ARG A 191 -16.08 14.69 13.96
C ARG A 191 -17.27 15.34 13.31
N ARG A 192 -18.40 14.64 13.19
CA ARG A 192 -19.67 15.30 12.87
C ARG A 192 -19.84 16.39 13.91
N ARG A 193 -19.81 17.68 13.53
CA ARG A 193 -20.46 18.69 14.37
C ARG A 193 -21.83 18.11 14.63
N ILE A 194 -22.21 17.99 15.90
CA ILE A 194 -23.53 17.52 16.30
C ILE A 194 -24.50 18.31 15.40
N CYS A 195 -25.04 17.66 14.40
CA CYS A 195 -26.02 18.28 13.53
C CYS A 195 -27.17 18.69 14.45
N PRO A 196 -27.61 19.95 14.42
CA PRO A 196 -28.85 20.31 15.12
C PRO A 196 -29.91 19.29 14.71
N ALA A 197 -30.79 18.91 15.64
CA ALA A 197 -31.71 17.77 15.57
C ALA A 197 -32.62 17.62 14.35
N ASN A 198 -32.42 18.41 13.29
CA ASN A 198 -33.24 18.45 12.08
C ASN A 198 -32.59 17.81 10.82
N CYS A 199 -31.42 17.20 10.91
CA CYS A 199 -30.88 16.41 9.80
C CYS A 199 -31.47 14.99 9.80
N LYS A 200 -32.79 14.87 9.69
CA LYS A 200 -33.48 13.61 9.43
C LYS A 200 -33.70 13.47 7.92
N GLY A 201 -32.83 12.74 7.26
CA GLY A 201 -33.01 12.30 5.88
C GLY A 201 -31.96 11.26 5.50
N PRO A 202 -32.32 10.23 4.72
CA PRO A 202 -31.40 9.20 4.26
C PRO A 202 -30.28 9.73 3.35
N ASN A 203 -30.26 11.05 3.07
CA ASN A 203 -29.33 11.73 2.18
C ASN A 203 -28.53 12.84 2.87
N ALA A 204 -28.23 12.75 4.19
CA ALA A 204 -27.27 13.64 4.82
C ALA A 204 -25.86 13.32 4.26
N SER A 205 -25.64 13.73 3.01
CA SER A 205 -24.36 13.68 2.34
C SER A 205 -23.34 14.50 3.14
N CYS A 206 -22.25 13.89 3.58
CA CYS A 206 -21.03 14.65 3.86
C CYS A 206 -20.77 15.54 2.65
N PRO A 207 -20.46 16.85 2.84
CA PRO A 207 -20.20 17.73 1.71
C PRO A 207 -19.09 17.13 0.83
N PRO A 208 -19.19 17.26 -0.48
CA PRO A 208 -18.20 16.73 -1.42
C PRO A 208 -16.94 17.61 -1.36
N HIS A 209 -16.01 17.23 -0.49
CA HIS A 209 -14.65 17.76 -0.48
C HIS A 209 -13.67 16.60 -0.44
N THR A 210 -13.73 15.78 -1.46
CA THR A 210 -12.58 15.02 -1.91
C THR A 210 -12.42 15.35 -3.38
N PRO A 211 -11.24 15.73 -3.85
CA PRO A 211 -10.93 15.59 -5.26
C PRO A 211 -11.26 14.14 -5.65
N ASP A 212 -11.96 13.96 -6.76
CA ASP A 212 -12.21 12.64 -7.34
C ASP A 212 -10.86 12.06 -7.79
N PHE A 213 -10.13 11.46 -6.85
CA PHE A 213 -8.96 10.64 -7.13
C PHE A 213 -9.43 9.20 -7.38
N ILE A 214 -9.98 8.97 -8.54
CA ILE A 214 -10.18 7.67 -9.17
C ILE A 214 -9.63 7.76 -10.59
#